data_23b16cac3f65be4a885579010e6d988e
#
_entry.id   23b16cac3f65be4a885579010e6d988e
#
_cell.length_a   1.000
_cell.length_b   1.000
_cell.length_c   1.000
_cell.angle_alpha   90.00
_cell.angle_beta   90.00
_cell.angle_gamma   90.00
#
_symmetry.space_group_name_H-M   'P 1'
#
loop_
_entity.id
_entity.type
_entity.pdbx_description
1 polymer ?
#
loop_
_entity_poly.entity_id
_entity_poly.type
_entity_poly.pdbx_seq_one_letter_code
_entity_poly.pdbx_strand_id
1 'polypeptide(L)'
;MLWVDQVSVSLANNKILDRIDLQALPGEVTVIIGPNGSGKSTLMRAMSGDIPYEGKILLNGHDIQTLKPWDLASKRAVLPQKSILAFPFTVEEVVHIGLRNGIGAQTTTIIYDALSSVGLSAYAQRQYAELSGGEQQRVQLARVLAQVWTPYEMG
;
A
#
# COMPACT_ATOMS: atom_id res chain seq x y z
N MET A 1 3.95 -5.67 -12.84
CA MET A 1 3.84 -4.49 -13.75
C MET A 1 2.51 -3.80 -13.47
N LEU A 2 2.54 -2.47 -13.34
CA LEU A 2 1.33 -1.64 -13.28
C LEU A 2 1.23 -0.85 -14.60
N TRP A 3 0.07 -0.88 -15.23
CA TRP A 3 -0.22 -0.13 -16.45
C TRP A 3 -1.49 0.70 -16.25
N VAL A 4 -1.37 1.99 -16.49
CA VAL A 4 -2.43 2.99 -16.44
C VAL A 4 -2.65 3.47 -17.87
N ASP A 5 -3.88 3.35 -18.37
CA ASP A 5 -4.24 3.63 -19.75
C ASP A 5 -5.44 4.58 -19.79
N GLN A 6 -5.21 5.79 -20.30
CA GLN A 6 -6.18 6.87 -20.51
C GLN A 6 -7.04 7.17 -19.26
N VAL A 7 -6.41 7.14 -18.06
CA VAL A 7 -7.13 7.31 -16.81
C VAL A 7 -7.53 8.75 -16.60
N SER A 8 -8.83 8.96 -16.38
CA SER A 8 -9.42 10.27 -16.03
C SER A 8 -10.16 10.16 -14.70
N VAL A 9 -10.06 11.22 -13.88
CA VAL A 9 -10.75 11.33 -12.59
C VAL A 9 -11.39 12.69 -12.48
N SER A 10 -12.69 12.70 -12.17
CA SER A 10 -13.44 13.92 -11.85
C SER A 10 -13.94 13.88 -10.41
N LEU A 11 -13.72 14.93 -9.64
CA LEU A 11 -14.20 15.08 -8.26
C LEU A 11 -15.05 16.36 -8.18
N ALA A 12 -16.29 16.26 -7.69
CA ALA A 12 -17.22 17.38 -7.55
C ALA A 12 -17.29 18.25 -8.83
N ASN A 13 -17.47 17.61 -10.00
CA ASN A 13 -17.53 18.23 -11.33
C ASN A 13 -16.23 18.88 -11.83
N ASN A 14 -15.13 18.78 -11.10
CA ASN A 14 -13.83 19.23 -11.56
C ASN A 14 -13.00 18.03 -12.06
N LYS A 15 -12.53 18.10 -13.29
CA LYS A 15 -11.59 17.12 -13.84
C LYS A 15 -10.22 17.34 -13.20
N ILE A 16 -9.78 16.36 -12.43
CA ILE A 16 -8.49 16.38 -11.72
C ILE A 16 -7.40 15.67 -12.53
N LEU A 17 -7.77 14.57 -13.19
CA LEU A 17 -6.89 13.84 -14.09
C LEU A 17 -7.58 13.75 -15.45
N ASP A 18 -6.83 13.93 -16.52
CA ASP A 18 -7.32 13.86 -17.90
C ASP A 18 -6.44 12.96 -18.74
N ARG A 19 -6.92 11.76 -19.03
CA ARG A 19 -6.30 10.76 -19.90
C ARG A 19 -4.81 10.51 -19.59
N ILE A 20 -4.55 10.15 -18.35
CA ILE A 20 -3.19 9.86 -17.89
C ILE A 20 -2.77 8.47 -18.32
N ASP A 21 -1.58 8.37 -18.90
CA ASP A 21 -0.90 7.15 -19.23
C ASP A 21 0.36 7.01 -18.37
N LEU A 22 0.56 5.84 -17.76
CA LEU A 22 1.74 5.54 -16.94
C LEU A 22 2.02 4.05 -16.95
N GLN A 23 3.30 3.69 -16.94
CA GLN A 23 3.75 2.33 -16.77
C GLN A 23 4.79 2.26 -15.65
N ALA A 24 4.61 1.32 -14.71
CA ALA A 24 5.60 0.99 -13.70
C ALA A 24 6.02 -0.48 -13.86
N LEU A 25 7.32 -0.70 -14.06
CA LEU A 25 7.88 -2.02 -14.33
C LEU A 25 8.24 -2.76 -13.03
N PRO A 26 8.23 -4.09 -13.01
CA PRO A 26 8.72 -4.87 -11.88
C PRO A 26 10.19 -4.61 -11.62
N GLY A 27 10.57 -4.57 -10.33
CA GLY A 27 11.95 -4.37 -9.92
C GLY A 27 12.46 -2.93 -10.04
N GLU A 28 11.62 -1.99 -10.46
CA GLU A 28 11.97 -0.57 -10.60
C GLU A 28 11.22 0.31 -9.61
N VAL A 29 11.82 1.45 -9.28
CA VAL A 29 11.16 2.51 -8.51
C VAL A 29 10.66 3.58 -9.47
N THR A 30 9.34 3.72 -9.58
CA THR A 30 8.70 4.79 -10.36
C THR A 30 8.34 5.95 -9.44
N VAL A 31 8.79 7.16 -9.79
CA VAL A 31 8.55 8.36 -8.99
C VAL A 31 7.63 9.33 -9.75
N ILE A 32 6.54 9.75 -9.09
CA ILE A 32 5.61 10.76 -9.61
C ILE A 32 5.93 12.09 -8.96
N ILE A 33 6.40 13.06 -9.75
CA ILE A 33 6.77 14.40 -9.31
C ILE A 33 5.84 15.45 -9.91
N GLY A 34 5.72 16.60 -9.25
CA GLY A 34 4.92 17.72 -9.72
C GLY A 34 4.53 18.66 -8.57
N PRO A 35 4.00 19.85 -8.87
CA PRO A 35 3.58 20.83 -7.86
C PRO A 35 2.42 20.32 -6.99
N ASN A 36 2.16 21.01 -5.88
CA ASN A 36 1.00 20.73 -5.06
C ASN A 36 -0.28 21.01 -5.87
N GLY A 37 -1.30 20.13 -5.73
CA GLY A 37 -2.55 20.23 -6.48
C GLY A 37 -2.51 19.64 -7.90
N SER A 38 -1.38 19.11 -8.39
CA SER A 38 -1.29 18.53 -9.74
C SER A 38 -1.94 17.14 -9.90
N GLY A 39 -2.65 16.63 -8.91
CA GLY A 39 -3.36 15.34 -9.02
C GLY A 39 -2.56 14.10 -8.62
N LYS A 40 -1.30 14.21 -8.15
CA LYS A 40 -0.47 13.06 -7.77
C LYS A 40 -1.17 12.11 -6.78
N SER A 41 -1.72 12.65 -5.71
CA SER A 41 -2.43 11.84 -4.71
C SER A 41 -3.73 11.25 -5.27
N THR A 42 -4.39 11.95 -6.19
CA THR A 42 -5.57 11.44 -6.88
C THR A 42 -5.20 10.27 -7.80
N LEU A 43 -4.09 10.38 -8.54
CA LEU A 43 -3.59 9.28 -9.35
C LEU A 43 -3.20 8.07 -8.50
N MET A 44 -2.50 8.28 -7.39
CA MET A 44 -2.18 7.19 -6.44
C MET A 44 -3.44 6.51 -5.92
N ARG A 45 -4.50 7.27 -5.57
CA ARG A 45 -5.77 6.72 -5.11
C ARG A 45 -6.53 5.98 -6.20
N ALA A 46 -6.47 6.44 -7.46
CA ALA A 46 -7.02 5.70 -8.59
C ALA A 46 -6.27 4.37 -8.82
N MET A 47 -4.93 4.41 -8.84
CA MET A 47 -4.09 3.21 -8.98
C MET A 47 -4.23 2.22 -7.82
N SER A 48 -4.60 2.71 -6.64
CA SER A 48 -4.91 1.85 -5.49
C SER A 48 -6.35 1.31 -5.49
N GLY A 49 -7.22 1.78 -6.39
CA GLY A 49 -8.63 1.38 -6.42
C GLY A 49 -9.46 2.01 -5.31
N ASP A 50 -8.99 3.11 -4.69
CA ASP A 50 -9.68 3.78 -3.57
C ASP A 50 -10.71 4.81 -4.05
N ILE A 51 -10.67 5.19 -5.33
CA ILE A 51 -11.61 6.12 -5.95
C ILE A 51 -12.01 5.63 -7.35
N PRO A 52 -13.22 5.96 -7.81
CA PRO A 52 -13.64 5.66 -9.18
C PRO A 52 -12.83 6.47 -10.20
N TYR A 53 -12.64 5.88 -11.37
CA TYR A 53 -11.96 6.51 -12.51
C TYR A 53 -12.54 5.98 -13.83
N GLU A 54 -12.33 6.72 -14.89
CA GLU A 54 -12.54 6.29 -16.28
C GLU A 54 -11.19 5.84 -16.87
N GLY A 55 -11.21 4.99 -17.89
CA GLY A 55 -10.01 4.39 -18.46
C GLY A 55 -9.70 3.02 -17.86
N LYS A 56 -8.46 2.59 -17.90
CA LYS A 56 -8.08 1.24 -17.47
C LYS A 56 -6.82 1.24 -16.62
N ILE A 57 -6.80 0.44 -15.56
CA ILE A 57 -5.61 0.19 -14.74
C ILE A 57 -5.43 -1.31 -14.60
N LEU A 58 -4.29 -1.80 -15.09
CA LEU A 58 -3.92 -3.21 -15.01
C LEU A 58 -2.80 -3.40 -13.99
N LEU A 59 -3.01 -4.31 -13.06
CA LEU A 59 -1.98 -4.79 -12.14
C LEU A 59 -1.66 -6.25 -12.48
N ASN A 60 -0.43 -6.50 -12.92
CA ASN A 60 0.03 -7.81 -13.39
C ASN A 60 -0.91 -8.45 -14.44
N GLY A 61 -1.40 -7.63 -15.37
CA GLY A 61 -2.31 -8.05 -16.44
C GLY A 61 -3.79 -8.12 -16.04
N HIS A 62 -4.14 -7.95 -14.77
CA HIS A 62 -5.52 -7.97 -14.29
C HIS A 62 -6.06 -6.55 -14.12
N ASP A 63 -7.26 -6.29 -14.65
CA ASP A 63 -7.96 -5.02 -14.44
C ASP A 63 -8.40 -4.91 -12.98
N ILE A 64 -7.91 -3.87 -12.28
CA ILE A 64 -8.16 -3.70 -10.86
C ILE A 64 -9.64 -3.44 -10.52
N GLN A 65 -10.44 -2.95 -11.45
CA GLN A 65 -11.89 -2.76 -11.26
C GLN A 65 -12.65 -4.09 -11.22
N THR A 66 -12.11 -5.13 -11.82
CA THR A 66 -12.73 -6.47 -11.84
C THR A 66 -12.34 -7.33 -10.66
N LEU A 67 -11.29 -6.93 -9.92
CA LEU A 67 -10.81 -7.67 -8.75
C LEU A 67 -11.66 -7.39 -7.52
N LYS A 68 -11.91 -8.41 -6.73
CA LYS A 68 -12.50 -8.23 -5.40
C LYS A 68 -11.51 -7.49 -4.48
N PRO A 69 -11.97 -6.68 -3.53
CA PRO A 69 -11.09 -5.88 -2.66
C PRO A 69 -9.97 -6.69 -1.97
N TRP A 70 -10.27 -7.90 -1.52
CA TRP A 70 -9.28 -8.77 -0.87
C TRP A 70 -8.26 -9.38 -1.84
N ASP A 71 -8.64 -9.63 -3.11
CA ASP A 71 -7.72 -10.09 -4.16
C ASP A 71 -6.77 -8.95 -4.57
N LEU A 72 -7.30 -7.74 -4.69
CA LEU A 72 -6.48 -6.55 -4.94
C LEU A 72 -5.52 -6.29 -3.78
N ALA A 73 -5.98 -6.39 -2.51
CA ALA A 73 -5.15 -6.20 -1.34
C ALA A 73 -3.98 -7.21 -1.22
N SER A 74 -4.10 -8.39 -1.84
CA SER A 74 -2.98 -9.36 -1.89
C SER A 74 -1.92 -9.03 -2.91
N LYS A 75 -2.25 -8.20 -3.88
CA LYS A 75 -1.38 -7.90 -5.01
C LYS A 75 -0.69 -6.54 -4.87
N ARG A 76 -1.23 -5.66 -4.03
CA ARG A 76 -0.70 -4.33 -3.79
C ARG A 76 -0.89 -3.90 -2.34
N ALA A 77 0.03 -3.12 -1.84
CA ALA A 77 -0.12 -2.43 -0.56
C ALA A 77 0.15 -0.93 -0.72
N VAL A 78 -0.43 -0.13 0.15
CA VAL A 78 -0.30 1.33 0.14
C VAL A 78 0.20 1.80 1.50
N LEU A 79 1.31 2.55 1.48
CA LEU A 79 1.81 3.23 2.66
C LEU A 79 1.16 4.63 2.72
N PRO A 80 0.25 4.89 3.67
CA PRO A 80 -0.39 6.19 3.77
C PRO A 80 0.60 7.24 4.29
N GLN A 81 0.40 8.48 3.89
CA GLN A 81 1.24 9.61 4.32
C GLN A 81 1.14 9.86 5.83
N LYS A 82 -0.02 9.63 6.42
CA LYS A 82 -0.28 9.71 7.87
C LYS A 82 -1.15 8.55 8.29
N SER A 83 -0.81 7.93 9.41
CA SER A 83 -1.63 6.90 10.08
C SER A 83 -1.80 7.30 11.53
N ILE A 84 -3.03 7.53 11.95
CA ILE A 84 -3.38 7.75 13.34
C ILE A 84 -4.01 6.46 13.86
N LEU A 85 -3.37 5.83 14.85
CA LEU A 85 -3.91 4.68 15.54
C LEU A 85 -4.48 5.17 16.87
N ALA A 86 -5.79 5.00 17.07
CA ALA A 86 -6.52 5.50 18.25
C ALA A 86 -6.38 4.58 19.48
N PHE A 87 -5.83 3.36 19.30
CA PHE A 87 -5.70 2.37 20.37
C PHE A 87 -4.24 2.11 20.73
N PRO A 88 -3.94 1.68 21.98
CA PRO A 88 -2.60 1.39 22.46
C PRO A 88 -2.09 0.04 21.92
N PHE A 89 -1.80 -0.02 20.64
CA PHE A 89 -1.21 -1.20 20.01
C PHE A 89 0.29 -1.29 20.27
N THR A 90 0.80 -2.50 20.41
CA THR A 90 2.22 -2.78 20.29
C THR A 90 2.66 -2.70 18.82
N VAL A 91 3.96 -2.58 18.59
CA VAL A 91 4.53 -2.55 17.24
C VAL A 91 4.18 -3.84 16.47
N GLU A 92 4.28 -5.00 17.12
CA GLU A 92 3.91 -6.30 16.55
C GLU A 92 2.44 -6.34 16.13
N GLU A 93 1.53 -5.86 16.99
CA GLU A 93 0.10 -5.81 16.67
C GLU A 93 -0.20 -4.91 15.48
N VAL A 94 0.49 -3.78 15.34
CA VAL A 94 0.35 -2.90 14.16
C VAL A 94 0.79 -3.63 12.89
N VAL A 95 1.90 -4.35 12.91
CA VAL A 95 2.35 -5.12 11.74
C VAL A 95 1.40 -6.27 11.44
N HIS A 96 0.87 -6.92 12.48
CA HIS A 96 -0.13 -7.99 12.35
C HIS A 96 -1.40 -7.55 11.61
N ILE A 97 -1.84 -6.28 11.76
CA ILE A 97 -2.97 -5.73 11.00
C ILE A 97 -2.76 -5.83 9.47
N GLY A 98 -1.51 -5.84 9.01
CA GLY A 98 -1.18 -6.02 7.60
C GLY A 98 -1.42 -7.42 7.07
N LEU A 99 -1.45 -8.44 7.93
CA LEU A 99 -1.58 -9.83 7.51
C LEU A 99 -3.02 -10.19 7.15
N ARG A 100 -3.19 -10.89 6.03
CA ARG A 100 -4.51 -11.24 5.47
C ARG A 100 -5.15 -12.49 6.07
N ASN A 101 -4.34 -13.44 6.48
CA ASN A 101 -4.78 -14.81 6.76
C ASN A 101 -4.54 -15.15 8.22
N GLY A 102 -5.33 -14.65 9.12
CA GLY A 102 -5.44 -15.18 10.47
C GLY A 102 -4.15 -15.64 11.16
N ILE A 103 -4.25 -16.07 12.38
CA ILE A 103 -3.12 -16.52 13.20
C ILE A 103 -2.68 -17.92 12.72
N GLY A 104 -1.49 -18.02 12.13
CA GLY A 104 -0.81 -19.27 11.79
C GLY A 104 0.67 -19.24 12.16
N ALA A 105 1.35 -20.37 12.20
CA ALA A 105 2.77 -20.44 12.56
C ALA A 105 3.67 -19.56 11.67
N GLN A 106 3.32 -19.36 10.41
CA GLN A 106 4.04 -18.48 9.48
C GLN A 106 3.82 -17.00 9.77
N THR A 107 2.71 -16.61 10.43
CA THR A 107 2.35 -15.22 10.75
C THR A 107 3.43 -14.56 11.60
N THR A 108 3.89 -15.21 12.66
CA THR A 108 4.91 -14.68 13.56
C THR A 108 6.23 -14.46 12.82
N THR A 109 6.65 -15.39 11.98
CA THR A 109 7.87 -15.26 11.18
C THR A 109 7.79 -14.05 10.25
N ILE A 110 6.68 -13.87 9.52
CA ILE A 110 6.49 -12.73 8.61
C ILE A 110 6.57 -11.40 9.36
N ILE A 111 5.98 -11.30 10.55
CA ILE A 111 6.02 -10.07 11.35
C ILE A 111 7.47 -9.73 11.73
N TYR A 112 8.23 -10.70 12.23
CA TYR A 112 9.61 -10.46 12.62
C TYR A 112 10.52 -10.17 11.43
N ASP A 113 10.33 -10.83 10.30
CA ASP A 113 11.06 -10.55 9.06
C ASP A 113 10.75 -9.15 8.53
N ALA A 114 9.49 -8.74 8.55
CA ALA A 114 9.08 -7.38 8.17
C ALA A 114 9.68 -6.33 9.10
N LEU A 115 9.67 -6.55 10.42
CA LEU A 115 10.30 -5.67 11.40
C LEU A 115 11.82 -5.61 11.23
N SER A 116 12.44 -6.75 10.94
CA SER A 116 13.89 -6.83 10.66
C SER A 116 14.26 -6.01 9.43
N SER A 117 13.45 -6.09 8.37
CA SER A 117 13.68 -5.36 7.11
C SER A 117 13.68 -3.83 7.30
N VAL A 118 13.05 -3.33 8.35
CA VAL A 118 13.00 -1.89 8.68
C VAL A 118 13.86 -1.52 9.90
N GLY A 119 14.65 -2.47 10.43
CA GLY A 119 15.55 -2.25 11.57
C GLY A 119 14.86 -2.08 12.91
N LEU A 120 13.70 -2.73 13.12
CA LEU A 120 12.88 -2.60 14.34
C LEU A 120 12.61 -3.93 15.06
N SER A 121 13.42 -4.97 14.84
CA SER A 121 13.22 -6.29 15.46
C SER A 121 13.11 -6.26 17.00
N ALA A 122 13.89 -5.40 17.67
CA ALA A 122 13.88 -5.26 19.12
C ALA A 122 12.69 -4.45 19.67
N TYR A 123 11.83 -3.92 18.80
CA TYR A 123 10.73 -3.02 19.17
C TYR A 123 9.37 -3.71 19.20
N ALA A 124 9.28 -4.98 18.84
CA ALA A 124 8.02 -5.71 18.67
C ALA A 124 7.02 -5.51 19.81
N GLN A 125 7.49 -5.55 21.06
CA GLN A 125 6.66 -5.43 22.26
C GLN A 125 6.50 -3.98 22.78
N ARG A 126 7.12 -2.99 22.13
CA ARG A 126 6.95 -1.58 22.53
C ARG A 126 5.59 -1.05 22.09
N GLN A 127 5.08 -0.07 22.84
CA GLN A 127 3.88 0.65 22.45
C GLN A 127 4.16 1.52 21.22
N TYR A 128 3.32 1.40 20.19
CA TYR A 128 3.46 2.17 18.96
C TYR A 128 3.43 3.69 19.21
N ALA A 129 2.59 4.14 20.15
CA ALA A 129 2.45 5.55 20.50
C ALA A 129 3.70 6.18 21.15
N GLU A 130 4.59 5.36 21.72
CA GLU A 130 5.84 5.82 22.36
C GLU A 130 6.99 6.00 21.36
N LEU A 131 6.79 5.57 20.12
CA LEU A 131 7.80 5.66 19.07
C LEU A 131 7.90 7.08 18.52
N SER A 132 9.10 7.47 18.10
CA SER A 132 9.30 8.68 17.31
C SER A 132 8.55 8.59 15.97
N GLY A 133 8.23 9.73 15.35
CA GLY A 133 7.52 9.76 14.07
C GLY A 133 8.21 8.95 12.96
N GLY A 134 9.55 8.97 12.92
CA GLY A 134 10.31 8.15 11.96
C GLY A 134 10.22 6.66 12.24
N GLU A 135 10.22 6.24 13.51
CA GLU A 135 10.01 4.83 13.89
C GLU A 135 8.59 4.38 13.58
N GLN A 136 7.58 5.23 13.86
CA GLN A 136 6.18 4.96 13.49
C GLN A 136 6.03 4.75 11.98
N GLN A 137 6.67 5.56 11.16
CA GLN A 137 6.68 5.38 9.71
C GLN A 137 7.32 4.05 9.29
N ARG A 138 8.43 3.64 9.91
CA ARG A 138 9.04 2.33 9.65
C ARG A 138 8.15 1.17 10.07
N VAL A 139 7.41 1.29 11.19
CA VAL A 139 6.41 0.27 11.58
C VAL A 139 5.29 0.19 10.54
N GLN A 140 4.80 1.31 10.03
CA GLN A 140 3.79 1.32 8.96
C GLN A 140 4.35 0.69 7.66
N LEU A 141 5.63 0.90 7.36
CA LEU A 141 6.28 0.24 6.23
C LEU A 141 6.35 -1.28 6.47
N ALA A 142 6.74 -1.74 7.66
CA ALA A 142 6.72 -3.16 8.01
C ALA A 142 5.33 -3.78 7.87
N ARG A 143 4.26 -3.08 8.29
CA ARG A 143 2.87 -3.49 8.09
C ARG A 143 2.53 -3.68 6.61
N VAL A 144 2.94 -2.74 5.78
CA VAL A 144 2.72 -2.79 4.32
C VAL A 144 3.52 -3.93 3.67
N LEU A 145 4.76 -4.16 4.11
CA LEU A 145 5.57 -5.28 3.66
C LEU A 145 4.93 -6.62 4.06
N ALA A 146 4.47 -6.75 5.30
CA ALA A 146 3.79 -7.96 5.77
C ALA A 146 2.54 -8.30 4.95
N GLN A 147 1.79 -7.29 4.50
CA GLN A 147 0.59 -7.48 3.66
C GLN A 147 0.89 -8.19 2.34
N VAL A 148 2.04 -7.94 1.73
CA VAL A 148 2.44 -8.46 0.41
C VAL A 148 3.65 -9.39 0.50
N TRP A 149 3.94 -9.91 1.69
CA TRP A 149 5.15 -10.70 1.97
C TRP A 149 5.19 -12.02 1.20
N THR A 150 4.04 -12.69 1.09
CA THR A 150 3.95 -13.88 0.25
C THR A 150 4.00 -13.50 -1.21
N PRO A 151 4.97 -14.00 -1.98
CA PRO A 151 5.02 -13.75 -3.41
C PRO A 151 3.69 -14.14 -4.07
N TYR A 152 3.21 -13.30 -4.95
CA TYR A 152 2.10 -13.65 -5.82
C TYR A 152 2.52 -14.83 -6.69
N GLU A 153 1.94 -16.00 -6.49
CA GLU A 153 2.09 -17.10 -7.43
C GLU A 153 1.42 -16.68 -8.74
N MET A 154 2.26 -16.49 -9.77
CA MET A 154 1.78 -16.31 -11.12
C MET A 154 1.18 -17.64 -11.56
N GLY A 155 -0.15 -17.75 -11.50
CA GLY A 155 -0.90 -18.83 -12.11
C GLY A 155 -0.95 -18.69 -13.60
#